data_27baf6e1e37493b1f654f7cf7880a418
#
_entry.id   27baf6e1e37493b1f654f7cf7880a418
#
_cell.length_a   1.000
_cell.length_b   1.000
_cell.length_c   1.000
_cell.angle_alpha   90.00
_cell.angle_beta   90.00
_cell.angle_gamma   90.00
#
_symmetry.space_group_name_H-M   'P 1'
#
loop_
_entity.id
_entity.type
_entity.pdbx_description
1 polymer ?
#
loop_
_entity_poly.entity_id
_entity_poly.type
_entity_poly.pdbx_seq_one_letter_code
_entity_poly.pdbx_strand_id
1 'polypeptide(L)'
;SAETVAKAIDTLYKQGPLKGLVLDLRNDPGGILNGAVGITAAFLPPKALVVSTDGRTEDAKRKFLAAPEDYLRGRGDDYLKGLPAGIKTVPMVVLVNGGSASASEIVAGALQDHKRATIIGTQTFGKGSVQTIMPLGNNTAIKLTTARYYTPSGRSIQAKGIVPDIEVEDPTAPELKVREADLDKHLANPSDKDKPAAEKKPEPAAKAVTPKARDEADESKPFVPLEFASEKDFVFQQGLNYLKGLPVVKARVQSAQAPTTTPAPARN
;
A
#
# COMPACT_ATOMS: atom_id res chain seq x y z
N SER A 1 3.46 -9.02 11.91
CA SER A 1 4.71 -8.44 11.49
C SER A 1 5.55 -9.43 10.64
N ALA A 2 6.80 -9.09 10.31
CA ALA A 2 7.64 -9.89 9.40
C ALA A 2 7.83 -11.34 9.88
N GLU A 3 8.06 -11.57 11.16
CA GLU A 3 8.15 -12.93 11.75
C GLU A 3 6.83 -13.71 11.57
N THR A 4 5.69 -13.07 11.73
CA THR A 4 4.38 -13.70 11.51
C THR A 4 4.20 -14.12 10.05
N VAL A 5 4.65 -13.26 9.11
CA VAL A 5 4.64 -13.59 7.67
C VAL A 5 5.57 -14.78 7.39
N ALA A 6 6.76 -14.80 7.97
CA ALA A 6 7.70 -15.94 7.83
C ALA A 6 7.07 -17.25 8.31
N LYS A 7 6.41 -17.24 9.48
CA LYS A 7 5.70 -18.42 10.02
C LYS A 7 4.54 -18.84 9.11
N ALA A 8 3.80 -17.90 8.55
CA ALA A 8 2.71 -18.19 7.62
C ALA A 8 3.24 -18.84 6.34
N ILE A 9 4.34 -18.33 5.78
CA ILE A 9 5.00 -18.92 4.61
C ILE A 9 5.42 -20.37 4.91
N ASP A 10 6.07 -20.61 6.03
CA ASP A 10 6.50 -21.97 6.43
C ASP A 10 5.29 -22.91 6.56
N THR A 11 4.19 -22.42 7.15
CA THR A 11 2.95 -23.19 7.29
C THR A 11 2.34 -23.55 5.93
N LEU A 12 2.33 -22.61 4.99
CA LEU A 12 1.81 -22.87 3.64
C LEU A 12 2.67 -23.91 2.91
N TYR A 13 3.99 -23.82 2.98
CA TYR A 13 4.88 -24.78 2.33
C TYR A 13 4.85 -26.19 2.95
N LYS A 14 4.45 -26.33 4.21
CA LYS A 14 4.18 -27.65 4.83
C LYS A 14 3.01 -28.38 4.19
N GLN A 15 2.08 -27.64 3.53
CA GLN A 15 0.96 -28.22 2.80
C GLN A 15 1.33 -28.64 1.38
N GLY A 16 2.52 -28.26 0.89
CA GLY A 16 3.04 -28.57 -0.43
C GLY A 16 3.62 -27.33 -1.15
N PRO A 17 4.20 -27.54 -2.34
CA PRO A 17 4.76 -26.46 -3.12
C PRO A 17 3.67 -25.48 -3.58
N LEU A 18 3.92 -24.18 -3.40
CA LEU A 18 2.99 -23.12 -3.81
C LEU A 18 3.02 -22.94 -5.33
N LYS A 19 1.84 -22.85 -5.94
CA LYS A 19 1.67 -22.50 -7.36
C LYS A 19 1.62 -21.00 -7.61
N GLY A 20 1.27 -20.22 -6.59
CA GLY A 20 1.19 -18.76 -6.61
C GLY A 20 0.99 -18.22 -5.21
N LEU A 21 1.29 -16.94 -5.00
CA LEU A 21 1.14 -16.26 -3.73
C LEU A 21 0.45 -14.90 -3.92
N VAL A 22 -0.53 -14.61 -3.10
CA VAL A 22 -1.13 -13.27 -2.98
C VAL A 22 -0.72 -12.69 -1.65
N LEU A 23 -0.07 -11.53 -1.67
CA LEU A 23 0.20 -10.70 -0.48
C LEU A 23 -0.79 -9.54 -0.49
N ASP A 24 -1.71 -9.54 0.46
CA ASP A 24 -2.73 -8.50 0.58
C ASP A 24 -2.25 -7.40 1.54
N LEU A 25 -2.03 -6.21 1.00
CA LEU A 25 -1.65 -5.00 1.73
C LEU A 25 -2.76 -3.94 1.69
N ARG A 26 -3.96 -4.28 1.22
CA ARG A 26 -5.09 -3.36 1.22
C ARG A 26 -5.45 -2.97 2.65
N ASN A 27 -5.77 -1.70 2.85
CA ASN A 27 -6.11 -1.12 4.17
C ASN A 27 -5.03 -1.33 5.24
N ASP A 28 -3.77 -1.60 4.84
CA ASP A 28 -2.63 -1.69 5.76
C ASP A 28 -1.91 -0.33 5.85
N PRO A 29 -2.08 0.41 6.96
CA PRO A 29 -1.45 1.73 7.12
C PRO A 29 0.07 1.65 7.31
N GLY A 30 0.61 0.44 7.28
CA GLY A 30 2.02 0.17 7.45
C GLY A 30 2.43 -0.06 8.91
N GLY A 31 3.66 0.31 9.23
CA GLY A 31 4.23 0.09 10.56
C GLY A 31 5.70 0.51 10.61
N ILE A 32 6.51 -0.30 11.27
CA ILE A 32 7.93 0.01 11.46
C ILE A 32 8.76 -0.39 10.23
N LEU A 33 9.76 0.43 9.92
CA LEU A 33 10.64 0.26 8.77
C LEU A 33 11.31 -1.13 8.70
N ASN A 34 11.89 -1.60 9.81
CA ASN A 34 12.52 -2.93 9.87
C ASN A 34 11.53 -4.07 9.54
N GLY A 35 10.24 -3.89 9.88
CA GLY A 35 9.19 -4.84 9.50
C GLY A 35 8.98 -4.89 7.99
N ALA A 36 8.94 -3.72 7.32
CA ALA A 36 8.86 -3.66 5.87
C ALA A 36 10.08 -4.31 5.20
N VAL A 37 11.30 -4.01 5.71
CA VAL A 37 12.54 -4.61 5.21
C VAL A 37 12.50 -6.12 5.36
N GLY A 38 12.08 -6.65 6.52
CA GLY A 38 12.00 -8.09 6.76
C GLY A 38 10.96 -8.80 5.90
N ILE A 39 9.76 -8.21 5.72
CA ILE A 39 8.74 -8.77 4.82
C ILE A 39 9.28 -8.82 3.39
N THR A 40 9.88 -7.74 2.93
CA THR A 40 10.44 -7.66 1.57
C THR A 40 11.60 -8.64 1.38
N ALA A 41 12.48 -8.76 2.40
CA ALA A 41 13.61 -9.68 2.40
C ALA A 41 13.20 -11.16 2.29
N ALA A 42 11.99 -11.52 2.77
CA ALA A 42 11.48 -12.88 2.58
C ALA A 42 11.36 -13.24 1.08
N PHE A 43 11.10 -12.28 0.21
CA PHE A 43 10.82 -12.49 -1.21
C PHE A 43 11.96 -12.09 -2.16
N LEU A 44 12.91 -11.27 -1.71
CA LEU A 44 14.03 -10.80 -2.54
C LEU A 44 15.32 -11.61 -2.30
N PRO A 45 16.25 -11.59 -3.25
CA PRO A 45 17.59 -12.14 -3.02
C PRO A 45 18.28 -11.42 -1.87
N PRO A 46 19.23 -12.10 -1.16
CA PRO A 46 20.01 -11.46 -0.11
C PRO A 46 20.72 -10.19 -0.60
N LYS A 47 20.76 -9.17 0.25
CA LYS A 47 21.40 -7.88 -0.02
C LYS A 47 20.76 -7.05 -1.15
N ALA A 48 19.59 -7.42 -1.68
CA ALA A 48 18.84 -6.56 -2.58
C ALA A 48 18.44 -5.27 -1.85
N LEU A 49 18.50 -4.13 -2.53
CA LEU A 49 18.05 -2.84 -1.98
C LEU A 49 16.53 -2.89 -1.78
N VAL A 50 16.07 -2.58 -0.58
CA VAL A 50 14.63 -2.52 -0.26
C VAL A 50 14.12 -1.09 -0.32
N VAL A 51 14.81 -0.19 0.35
CA VAL A 51 14.42 1.23 0.44
C VAL A 51 15.65 2.05 0.77
N SER A 52 15.68 3.28 0.32
CA SER A 52 16.65 4.27 0.80
C SER A 52 15.93 5.45 1.45
N THR A 53 16.63 6.11 2.37
CA THR A 53 16.19 7.36 2.96
C THR A 53 17.11 8.48 2.53
N ASP A 54 16.56 9.68 2.36
CA ASP A 54 17.32 10.90 2.14
C ASP A 54 16.74 12.02 3.00
N GLY A 55 17.60 12.68 3.76
CA GLY A 55 17.27 13.77 4.67
C GLY A 55 18.35 14.86 4.64
N ARG A 56 18.20 15.85 5.51
CA ARG A 56 19.12 17.01 5.54
C ARG A 56 20.49 16.67 6.12
N THR A 57 20.54 15.70 7.01
CA THR A 57 21.76 15.26 7.69
C THR A 57 22.31 13.97 7.06
N GLU A 58 23.61 13.74 7.15
CA GLU A 58 24.22 12.55 6.53
C GLU A 58 23.73 11.24 7.18
N ASP A 59 23.46 11.22 8.47
CA ASP A 59 22.88 10.08 9.19
C ASP A 59 21.45 9.76 8.78
N ALA A 60 20.73 10.71 8.16
CA ALA A 60 19.41 10.51 7.58
C ALA A 60 19.45 9.89 6.18
N LYS A 61 20.64 9.76 5.58
CA LYS A 61 20.87 9.13 4.27
C LYS A 61 21.30 7.68 4.47
N ARG A 62 20.41 6.75 4.26
CA ARG A 62 20.68 5.33 4.50
C ARG A 62 20.04 4.45 3.43
N LYS A 63 20.72 3.34 3.10
CA LYS A 63 20.17 2.24 2.31
C LYS A 63 19.84 1.08 3.23
N PHE A 64 18.66 0.49 3.03
CA PHE A 64 18.22 -0.69 3.75
C PHE A 64 18.15 -1.86 2.77
N LEU A 65 18.86 -2.92 3.10
CA LEU A 65 19.01 -4.08 2.25
C LEU A 65 18.21 -5.27 2.79
N ALA A 66 17.93 -6.24 1.94
CA ALA A 66 17.40 -7.54 2.34
C ALA A 66 18.46 -8.35 3.10
N ALA A 67 18.86 -7.86 4.28
CA ALA A 67 19.94 -8.38 5.09
C ALA A 67 19.58 -8.35 6.58
N PRO A 68 20.00 -9.35 7.40
CA PRO A 68 19.64 -9.47 8.81
C PRO A 68 19.89 -8.20 9.61
N GLU A 69 21.00 -7.50 9.36
CA GLU A 69 21.38 -6.26 10.01
C GLU A 69 20.39 -5.11 9.82
N ASP A 70 19.56 -5.15 8.78
CA ASP A 70 18.58 -4.12 8.46
C ASP A 70 17.14 -4.46 8.90
N TYR A 71 16.83 -5.74 9.13
CA TYR A 71 15.48 -6.12 9.56
C TYR A 71 15.40 -6.73 10.96
N LEU A 72 16.48 -7.31 11.51
CA LEU A 72 16.48 -7.81 12.88
C LEU A 72 16.57 -6.66 13.88
N ARG A 73 15.90 -6.83 15.00
CA ARG A 73 16.01 -5.94 16.17
C ARG A 73 16.71 -6.69 17.29
N GLY A 74 17.90 -6.23 17.65
CA GLY A 74 18.68 -6.84 18.70
C GLY A 74 19.37 -8.14 18.28
N ARG A 75 19.66 -9.03 19.26
CA ARG A 75 20.40 -10.29 19.09
C ARG A 75 19.48 -11.51 18.89
N GLY A 76 18.35 -11.33 18.24
CA GLY A 76 17.44 -12.46 17.96
C GLY A 76 17.91 -13.31 16.80
N ASP A 77 17.38 -14.55 16.73
CA ASP A 77 17.59 -15.43 15.58
C ASP A 77 16.94 -14.87 14.32
N ASP A 78 17.56 -15.12 13.19
CA ASP A 78 17.03 -14.72 11.91
C ASP A 78 15.79 -15.56 11.56
N TYR A 79 14.61 -14.94 11.69
CA TYR A 79 13.31 -15.57 11.42
C TYR A 79 13.08 -15.88 9.93
N LEU A 80 13.92 -15.39 9.03
CA LEU A 80 13.90 -15.74 7.62
C LEU A 80 14.83 -16.92 7.29
N LYS A 81 15.69 -17.28 8.23
CA LYS A 81 16.59 -18.43 8.08
C LYS A 81 15.77 -19.72 8.00
N GLY A 82 15.97 -20.45 6.93
CA GLY A 82 15.25 -21.72 6.72
C GLY A 82 13.95 -21.60 5.95
N LEU A 83 13.55 -20.40 5.52
CA LEU A 83 12.41 -20.29 4.61
C LEU A 83 12.67 -21.09 3.31
N PRO A 84 11.65 -21.78 2.78
CA PRO A 84 11.76 -22.53 1.54
C PRO A 84 12.27 -21.67 0.39
N ALA A 85 13.29 -22.14 -0.35
CA ALA A 85 13.88 -21.38 -1.46
C ALA A 85 12.87 -20.97 -2.53
N GLY A 86 11.82 -21.78 -2.74
CA GLY A 86 10.73 -21.51 -3.67
C GLY A 86 9.99 -20.22 -3.41
N ILE A 87 10.02 -19.66 -2.16
CA ILE A 87 9.37 -18.39 -1.87
C ILE A 87 9.97 -17.22 -2.65
N LYS A 88 11.23 -17.31 -3.07
CA LYS A 88 11.92 -16.29 -3.85
C LYS A 88 11.48 -16.27 -5.33
N THR A 89 10.87 -17.36 -5.81
CA THR A 89 10.57 -17.55 -7.24
C THR A 89 9.10 -17.85 -7.56
N VAL A 90 8.30 -18.21 -6.55
CA VAL A 90 6.87 -18.48 -6.75
C VAL A 90 6.18 -17.26 -7.41
N PRO A 91 5.31 -17.44 -8.42
CA PRO A 91 4.52 -16.35 -8.99
C PRO A 91 3.79 -15.58 -7.89
N MET A 92 3.90 -14.24 -7.89
CA MET A 92 3.42 -13.43 -6.79
C MET A 92 2.68 -12.19 -7.25
N VAL A 93 1.58 -11.90 -6.59
CA VAL A 93 0.79 -10.68 -6.72
C VAL A 93 0.75 -9.98 -5.37
N VAL A 94 0.79 -8.65 -5.38
CA VAL A 94 0.54 -7.81 -4.20
C VAL A 94 -0.72 -6.98 -4.46
N LEU A 95 -1.69 -7.07 -3.56
CA LEU A 95 -2.90 -6.26 -3.63
C LEU A 95 -2.72 -4.99 -2.81
N VAL A 96 -3.09 -3.86 -3.38
CA VAL A 96 -2.98 -2.53 -2.74
C VAL A 96 -4.22 -1.69 -2.99
N ASN A 97 -4.46 -0.70 -2.12
CA ASN A 97 -5.48 0.33 -2.33
C ASN A 97 -5.10 1.64 -1.62
N GLY A 98 -5.98 2.63 -1.65
CA GLY A 98 -5.79 3.93 -0.98
C GLY A 98 -5.53 3.85 0.52
N GLY A 99 -5.86 2.75 1.19
CA GLY A 99 -5.53 2.48 2.59
C GLY A 99 -4.15 1.88 2.82
N SER A 100 -3.43 1.49 1.75
CA SER A 100 -2.04 1.00 1.83
C SER A 100 -1.09 2.19 1.99
N ALA A 101 -0.35 2.27 3.11
CA ALA A 101 0.47 3.45 3.42
C ALA A 101 1.83 3.10 4.03
N SER A 102 2.82 4.01 3.90
CA SER A 102 4.10 3.96 4.63
C SER A 102 4.88 2.67 4.40
N ALA A 103 5.04 1.82 5.44
CA ALA A 103 5.77 0.56 5.36
C ALA A 103 5.21 -0.39 4.29
N SER A 104 3.88 -0.42 4.09
CA SER A 104 3.25 -1.23 3.05
C SER A 104 3.60 -0.74 1.66
N GLU A 105 3.75 0.59 1.49
CA GLU A 105 4.22 1.18 0.23
C GLU A 105 5.69 0.87 -0.05
N ILE A 106 6.52 0.75 1.01
CA ILE A 106 7.91 0.29 0.87
C ILE A 106 7.94 -1.14 0.35
N VAL A 107 7.13 -2.04 0.93
CA VAL A 107 7.03 -3.45 0.48
C VAL A 107 6.56 -3.51 -0.97
N ALA A 108 5.45 -2.88 -1.29
CA ALA A 108 4.88 -2.89 -2.64
C ALA A 108 5.86 -2.29 -3.67
N GLY A 109 6.43 -1.11 -3.38
CA GLY A 109 7.36 -0.42 -4.28
C GLY A 109 8.67 -1.20 -4.50
N ALA A 110 9.21 -1.83 -3.46
CA ALA A 110 10.41 -2.65 -3.61
C ALA A 110 10.14 -3.91 -4.44
N LEU A 111 9.05 -4.62 -4.20
CA LEU A 111 8.70 -5.82 -4.97
C LEU A 111 8.37 -5.48 -6.42
N GLN A 112 7.76 -4.31 -6.68
CA GLN A 112 7.49 -3.79 -8.02
C GLN A 112 8.80 -3.47 -8.76
N ASP A 113 9.69 -2.67 -8.16
CA ASP A 113 10.93 -2.23 -8.80
C ASP A 113 11.87 -3.41 -9.13
N HIS A 114 11.90 -4.42 -8.25
CA HIS A 114 12.63 -5.66 -8.52
C HIS A 114 11.90 -6.63 -9.47
N LYS A 115 10.71 -6.27 -9.96
CA LYS A 115 9.86 -7.16 -10.78
C LYS A 115 9.61 -8.51 -10.12
N ARG A 116 9.60 -8.53 -8.79
CA ARG A 116 9.37 -9.74 -8.01
C ARG A 116 7.89 -10.09 -7.92
N ALA A 117 7.03 -9.10 -7.92
CA ALA A 117 5.58 -9.26 -7.89
C ALA A 117 4.91 -8.25 -8.81
N THR A 118 3.72 -8.60 -9.29
CA THR A 118 2.83 -7.66 -9.97
C THR A 118 1.93 -7.01 -8.94
N ILE A 119 1.87 -5.69 -8.94
CA ILE A 119 1.04 -4.89 -8.02
C ILE A 119 -0.32 -4.68 -8.67
N ILE A 120 -1.38 -5.08 -7.99
CA ILE A 120 -2.77 -5.02 -8.49
C ILE A 120 -3.65 -4.26 -7.49
N GLY A 121 -4.55 -3.42 -7.97
CA GLY A 121 -5.49 -2.66 -7.15
C GLY A 121 -5.56 -1.20 -7.55
N THR A 122 -5.69 -0.30 -6.58
CA THR A 122 -5.70 1.14 -6.80
C THR A 122 -4.46 1.81 -6.21
N GLN A 123 -4.21 3.07 -6.59
CA GLN A 123 -3.04 3.82 -6.13
C GLN A 123 -3.01 3.95 -4.61
N THR A 124 -1.85 3.76 -4.00
CA THR A 124 -1.67 3.81 -2.55
C THR A 124 -1.69 5.23 -2.00
N PHE A 125 -1.70 5.38 -0.68
CA PHE A 125 -1.89 6.64 0.04
C PHE A 125 -0.83 7.71 -0.26
N GLY A 126 0.46 7.34 -0.30
CA GLY A 126 1.55 8.27 -0.60
C GLY A 126 2.32 8.79 0.61
N LYS A 127 2.37 8.06 1.72
CA LYS A 127 3.14 8.46 2.91
C LYS A 127 4.60 8.04 2.79
N GLY A 128 5.42 8.91 2.21
CA GLY A 128 6.84 8.69 1.96
C GLY A 128 7.78 9.43 2.91
N SER A 129 7.33 9.78 4.13
CA SER A 129 8.12 10.52 5.12
C SER A 129 8.57 9.66 6.30
N VAL A 130 9.84 9.81 6.70
CA VAL A 130 10.41 9.21 7.92
C VAL A 130 10.14 10.13 9.09
N GLN A 131 9.52 9.61 10.14
CA GLN A 131 9.28 10.34 11.37
C GLN A 131 10.13 9.76 12.50
N THR A 132 10.95 10.62 13.12
CA THR A 132 11.78 10.28 14.27
C THR A 132 11.14 10.82 15.53
N ILE A 133 11.04 9.98 16.55
CA ILE A 133 10.58 10.37 17.89
C ILE A 133 11.83 10.66 18.73
N MET A 134 11.96 11.89 19.18
CA MET A 134 13.07 12.37 20.00
C MET A 134 12.56 12.63 21.43
N PRO A 135 12.97 11.85 22.43
CA PRO A 135 12.64 12.11 23.84
C PRO A 135 13.20 13.47 24.30
N LEU A 136 12.40 14.26 25.00
CA LEU A 136 12.77 15.56 25.57
C LEU A 136 12.93 15.52 27.10
N GLY A 137 12.73 14.37 27.72
CA GLY A 137 12.65 14.23 29.19
C GLY A 137 11.22 14.36 29.71
N ASN A 138 11.02 14.13 31.01
CA ASN A 138 9.73 14.24 31.70
C ASN A 138 8.56 13.52 31.00
N ASN A 139 8.80 12.33 30.42
CA ASN A 139 7.84 11.54 29.65
C ASN A 139 7.25 12.29 28.43
N THR A 140 7.95 13.29 27.92
CA THR A 140 7.59 14.01 26.70
C THR A 140 8.52 13.65 25.53
N ALA A 141 8.04 13.79 24.31
CA ALA A 141 8.83 13.59 23.12
C ALA A 141 8.33 14.48 21.99
N ILE A 142 9.22 14.83 21.08
CA ILE A 142 8.87 15.50 19.83
C ILE A 142 8.95 14.51 18.67
N LYS A 143 7.97 14.55 17.78
CA LYS A 143 7.93 13.75 16.54
C LYS A 143 8.21 14.65 15.36
N LEU A 144 9.34 14.42 14.68
CA LEU A 144 9.81 15.24 13.57
C LEU A 144 9.96 14.41 12.32
N THR A 145 9.65 15.01 11.18
CA THR A 145 9.99 14.44 9.85
C THR A 145 11.47 14.74 9.56
N THR A 146 12.27 13.69 9.44
CA THR A 146 13.73 13.78 9.28
C THR A 146 14.23 13.39 7.89
N ALA A 147 13.49 12.56 7.17
CA ALA A 147 13.88 12.10 5.83
C ALA A 147 12.66 11.73 4.98
N ARG A 148 12.90 11.41 3.70
CA ARG A 148 11.95 10.80 2.79
C ARG A 148 12.38 9.39 2.41
N TYR A 149 11.39 8.55 2.06
CA TYR A 149 11.61 7.22 1.52
C TYR A 149 11.69 7.25 -0.02
N TYR A 150 12.57 6.43 -0.54
CA TYR A 150 12.73 6.19 -1.97
C TYR A 150 12.76 4.69 -2.25
N THR A 151 12.05 4.27 -3.27
CA THR A 151 12.06 2.87 -3.73
C THR A 151 13.43 2.50 -4.31
N PRO A 152 13.74 1.22 -4.58
CA PRO A 152 15.02 0.81 -5.17
C PRO A 152 15.37 1.54 -6.47
N SER A 153 14.39 1.90 -7.30
CA SER A 153 14.60 2.67 -8.54
C SER A 153 14.78 4.19 -8.30
N GLY A 154 14.74 4.65 -7.05
CA GLY A 154 14.91 6.06 -6.70
C GLY A 154 13.62 6.90 -6.78
N ARG A 155 12.44 6.28 -6.95
CA ARG A 155 11.15 6.99 -6.94
C ARG A 155 10.79 7.41 -5.51
N SER A 156 10.39 8.68 -5.33
CA SER A 156 9.84 9.14 -4.06
C SER A 156 8.40 8.70 -3.88
N ILE A 157 8.10 8.07 -2.75
CA ILE A 157 6.74 7.64 -2.36
C ILE A 157 5.88 8.84 -1.94
N GLN A 158 6.51 9.92 -1.42
CA GLN A 158 5.81 11.07 -0.83
C GLN A 158 4.79 11.69 -1.78
N ALA A 159 3.56 11.84 -1.34
CA ALA A 159 2.40 12.41 -2.02
C ALA A 159 1.98 11.69 -3.33
N LYS A 160 2.78 10.74 -3.82
CA LYS A 160 2.48 9.96 -5.05
C LYS A 160 2.07 8.52 -4.76
N GLY A 161 2.59 7.93 -3.70
CA GLY A 161 2.36 6.51 -3.42
C GLY A 161 2.95 5.58 -4.48
N ILE A 162 2.44 4.37 -4.49
CA ILE A 162 2.75 3.35 -5.49
C ILE A 162 1.57 3.23 -6.45
N VAL A 163 1.82 3.42 -7.72
CA VAL A 163 0.84 3.17 -8.80
C VAL A 163 0.90 1.68 -9.12
N PRO A 164 -0.22 0.95 -9.09
CA PRO A 164 -0.23 -0.47 -9.41
C PRO A 164 0.15 -0.73 -10.88
N ASP A 165 0.68 -1.92 -11.16
CA ASP A 165 0.98 -2.36 -12.54
C ASP A 165 -0.31 -2.65 -13.31
N ILE A 166 -1.33 -3.15 -12.58
CA ILE A 166 -2.66 -3.41 -13.12
C ILE A 166 -3.66 -2.72 -12.20
N GLU A 167 -4.29 -1.69 -12.72
CA GLU A 167 -5.34 -0.99 -12.01
C GLU A 167 -6.62 -1.83 -12.01
N VAL A 168 -7.10 -2.14 -10.80
CA VAL A 168 -8.33 -2.89 -10.57
C VAL A 168 -9.11 -2.19 -9.47
N GLU A 169 -10.32 -1.74 -9.77
CA GLU A 169 -11.20 -1.06 -8.85
C GLU A 169 -12.49 -1.86 -8.61
N ASP A 170 -12.89 -2.00 -7.35
CA ASP A 170 -14.23 -2.45 -6.98
C ASP A 170 -15.03 -1.24 -6.48
N PRO A 171 -15.92 -0.68 -7.31
CA PRO A 171 -16.71 0.50 -6.95
C PRO A 171 -17.72 0.21 -5.82
N THR A 172 -17.91 -1.06 -5.47
CA THR A 172 -18.80 -1.47 -4.36
C THR A 172 -18.08 -1.58 -3.03
N ALA A 173 -16.75 -1.61 -3.04
CA ALA A 173 -15.95 -1.64 -1.82
C ALA A 173 -15.79 -0.21 -1.25
N PRO A 174 -15.92 -0.04 0.07
CA PRO A 174 -15.62 1.23 0.70
C PRO A 174 -14.12 1.54 0.54
N GLU A 175 -13.78 2.54 -0.25
CA GLU A 175 -12.41 2.95 -0.47
C GLU A 175 -12.10 4.25 0.27
N LEU A 176 -10.89 4.29 0.86
CA LEU A 176 -10.37 5.53 1.43
C LEU A 176 -9.94 6.46 0.28
N LYS A 177 -10.72 7.49 0.00
CA LYS A 177 -10.44 8.44 -1.09
C LYS A 177 -9.41 9.52 -0.72
N VAL A 178 -9.13 9.70 0.59
CA VAL A 178 -8.17 10.70 1.08
C VAL A 178 -6.75 10.16 0.91
N ARG A 179 -5.89 10.97 0.31
CA ARG A 179 -4.47 10.66 0.08
C ARG A 179 -3.58 11.66 0.82
N GLU A 180 -2.29 11.33 0.95
CA GLU A 180 -1.30 12.24 1.55
C GLU A 180 -1.26 13.60 0.83
N ALA A 181 -1.44 13.61 -0.49
CA ALA A 181 -1.47 14.82 -1.30
C ALA A 181 -2.65 15.76 -0.98
N ASP A 182 -3.73 15.23 -0.40
CA ASP A 182 -4.95 15.98 -0.06
C ASP A 182 -4.89 16.58 1.36
N LEU A 183 -3.87 16.21 2.15
CA LEU A 183 -3.71 16.69 3.51
C LEU A 183 -3.13 18.11 3.54
N ASP A 184 -3.65 18.93 4.46
CA ASP A 184 -3.07 20.25 4.72
C ASP A 184 -1.60 20.13 5.16
N LYS A 185 -0.73 20.96 4.57
CA LYS A 185 0.71 21.04 4.90
C LYS A 185 1.49 19.73 4.68
N HIS A 186 1.06 18.85 3.76
CA HIS A 186 1.84 17.69 3.35
C HIS A 186 3.18 18.11 2.72
N LEU A 187 4.18 17.23 2.76
CA LEU A 187 5.44 17.44 2.07
C LEU A 187 5.27 17.21 0.58
N ALA A 188 5.67 18.20 -0.25
CA ALA A 188 5.67 18.05 -1.69
C ALA A 188 6.60 16.91 -2.15
N ASN A 189 6.27 16.28 -3.28
CA ASN A 189 7.15 15.31 -3.90
C ASN A 189 8.36 16.02 -4.50
N PRO A 190 9.60 15.55 -4.26
CA PRO A 190 10.81 16.16 -4.82
C PRO A 190 10.80 16.26 -6.34
N SER A 191 10.21 15.28 -7.03
CA SER A 191 10.13 15.25 -8.49
C SER A 191 9.18 16.29 -9.09
N ASP A 192 8.40 16.98 -8.28
CA ASP A 192 7.48 18.02 -8.75
C ASP A 192 8.13 19.42 -8.77
N LYS A 193 9.36 19.54 -8.27
CA LYS A 193 10.10 20.82 -8.28
C LYS A 193 10.49 21.28 -9.68
N ASP A 194 10.61 20.36 -10.63
CA ASP A 194 10.99 20.65 -12.02
C ASP A 194 9.80 20.87 -12.96
N LYS A 195 8.58 20.73 -12.46
CA LYS A 195 7.39 21.12 -13.24
C LYS A 195 7.22 22.64 -13.11
N PRO A 196 7.14 23.41 -14.25
CA PRO A 196 6.77 24.81 -14.18
C PRO A 196 5.45 24.87 -13.39
N ALA A 197 5.38 25.82 -12.46
CA ALA A 197 4.20 26.07 -11.67
C ALA A 197 3.01 26.24 -12.62
N ALA A 198 2.30 25.17 -12.89
CA ALA A 198 0.97 25.27 -13.47
C ALA A 198 0.20 26.16 -12.51
N GLU A 199 -0.26 27.30 -13.01
CA GLU A 199 -1.00 28.31 -12.26
C GLU A 199 -1.98 27.61 -11.32
N LYS A 200 -1.69 27.72 -10.02
CA LYS A 200 -2.66 27.37 -9.00
C LYS A 200 -3.82 28.33 -9.22
N LYS A 201 -4.88 27.86 -9.88
CA LYS A 201 -6.17 28.55 -9.74
C LYS A 201 -6.37 28.73 -8.24
N PRO A 202 -6.71 29.95 -7.78
CA PRO A 202 -7.04 30.16 -6.38
C PRO A 202 -8.26 29.28 -6.09
N GLU A 203 -8.04 28.18 -5.41
CA GLU A 203 -9.14 27.46 -4.78
C GLU A 203 -9.77 28.40 -3.75
N PRO A 204 -11.10 28.49 -3.71
CA PRO A 204 -11.80 29.26 -2.71
C PRO A 204 -11.34 28.74 -1.35
N ALA A 205 -10.93 29.65 -0.46
CA ALA A 205 -10.42 29.40 0.87
C ALA A 205 -11.18 28.22 1.52
N ALA A 206 -10.49 27.11 1.68
CA ALA A 206 -11.05 25.92 2.30
C ALA A 206 -11.42 26.30 3.74
N LYS A 207 -12.72 26.42 3.98
CA LYS A 207 -13.29 26.43 5.32
C LYS A 207 -12.72 25.18 6.00
N ALA A 208 -12.27 25.36 7.25
CA ALA A 208 -11.80 24.25 8.09
C ALA A 208 -12.70 23.04 7.86
N VAL A 209 -12.12 21.98 7.31
CA VAL A 209 -12.83 20.71 7.13
C VAL A 209 -12.87 20.09 8.52
N THR A 210 -13.87 20.49 9.30
CA THR A 210 -14.49 19.54 10.22
C THR A 210 -14.77 18.30 9.40
N PRO A 211 -14.49 17.07 9.88
CA PRO A 211 -14.86 15.87 9.17
C PRO A 211 -16.31 16.04 8.76
N LYS A 212 -16.57 16.28 7.46
CA LYS A 212 -17.92 16.27 6.97
C LYS A 212 -18.46 14.92 7.38
N ALA A 213 -19.48 14.96 8.21
CA ALA A 213 -20.35 13.84 8.41
C ALA A 213 -20.52 13.17 7.05
N ARG A 214 -20.36 11.86 7.04
CA ARG A 214 -20.65 10.97 5.91
C ARG A 214 -21.79 11.60 5.12
N ASP A 215 -21.57 11.85 3.81
CA ASP A 215 -22.72 12.07 2.95
C ASP A 215 -23.73 11.01 3.32
N GLU A 216 -24.98 11.38 3.50
CA GLU A 216 -26.09 10.52 3.88
C GLU A 216 -26.28 9.42 2.84
N ALA A 217 -25.28 8.55 2.71
CA ALA A 217 -25.39 7.29 2.01
C ALA A 217 -26.20 6.40 2.93
N ASP A 218 -27.48 6.27 2.57
CA ASP A 218 -28.42 5.27 3.03
C ASP A 218 -27.95 4.48 4.29
N GLU A 219 -28.08 5.10 5.48
CA GLU A 219 -27.75 4.48 6.76
C GLU A 219 -28.56 3.20 7.05
N SER A 220 -29.50 2.86 6.16
CA SER A 220 -30.37 1.70 6.28
C SER A 220 -29.70 0.39 5.89
N LYS A 221 -28.54 0.42 5.18
CA LYS A 221 -27.82 -0.80 4.83
C LYS A 221 -26.72 -1.09 5.84
N PRO A 222 -26.77 -2.21 6.56
CA PRO A 222 -25.71 -2.58 7.47
C PRO A 222 -24.38 -2.65 6.70
N PHE A 223 -23.34 -1.99 7.22
CA PHE A 223 -21.98 -2.14 6.72
C PHE A 223 -21.62 -3.63 6.81
N VAL A 224 -21.56 -4.30 5.68
CA VAL A 224 -21.02 -5.67 5.60
C VAL A 224 -19.53 -5.54 5.36
N PRO A 225 -18.68 -5.89 6.32
CA PRO A 225 -17.24 -5.89 6.11
C PRO A 225 -16.88 -6.76 4.90
N LEU A 226 -15.97 -6.28 4.07
CA LEU A 226 -15.45 -7.09 2.98
C LEU A 226 -14.78 -8.34 3.56
N GLU A 227 -15.27 -9.51 3.19
CA GLU A 227 -14.65 -10.78 3.56
C GLU A 227 -13.44 -10.99 2.64
N PHE A 228 -12.25 -10.64 3.15
CA PHE A 228 -11.01 -10.75 2.41
C PHE A 228 -10.77 -12.18 1.90
N ALA A 229 -10.27 -12.29 0.66
CA ALA A 229 -9.98 -13.55 -0.02
C ALA A 229 -11.19 -14.45 -0.28
N SER A 230 -12.41 -13.94 -0.15
CA SER A 230 -13.64 -14.66 -0.49
C SER A 230 -13.91 -14.64 -2.00
N GLU A 231 -14.89 -15.44 -2.43
CA GLU A 231 -15.38 -15.41 -3.83
C GLU A 231 -16.00 -14.05 -4.21
N LYS A 232 -16.45 -13.28 -3.24
CA LYS A 232 -17.05 -11.96 -3.41
C LYS A 232 -16.01 -10.84 -3.48
N ASP A 233 -14.78 -11.09 -3.06
CA ASP A 233 -13.68 -10.15 -3.10
C ASP A 233 -13.18 -9.97 -4.55
N PHE A 234 -13.73 -8.98 -5.24
CA PHE A 234 -13.47 -8.76 -6.66
C PHE A 234 -11.99 -8.59 -6.97
N VAL A 235 -11.28 -7.73 -6.22
CA VAL A 235 -9.85 -7.44 -6.46
C VAL A 235 -8.99 -8.67 -6.21
N PHE A 236 -9.29 -9.44 -5.17
CA PHE A 236 -8.62 -10.71 -4.89
C PHE A 236 -8.83 -11.72 -6.02
N GLN A 237 -10.06 -11.84 -6.54
CA GLN A 237 -10.34 -12.73 -7.67
C GLN A 237 -9.58 -12.32 -8.93
N GLN A 238 -9.39 -11.02 -9.18
CA GLN A 238 -8.55 -10.56 -10.28
C GLN A 238 -7.06 -10.92 -10.07
N GLY A 239 -6.56 -10.83 -8.84
CA GLY A 239 -5.22 -11.32 -8.48
C GLY A 239 -5.04 -12.82 -8.74
N LEU A 240 -6.04 -13.63 -8.40
CA LEU A 240 -6.05 -15.06 -8.71
C LEU A 240 -6.12 -15.33 -10.21
N ASN A 241 -6.94 -14.57 -10.96
CA ASN A 241 -7.02 -14.68 -12.42
C ASN A 241 -5.65 -14.42 -13.05
N TYR A 242 -4.97 -13.37 -12.62
CA TYR A 242 -3.62 -13.06 -13.08
C TYR A 242 -2.65 -14.24 -12.85
N LEU A 243 -2.62 -14.79 -11.64
CA LEU A 243 -1.74 -15.91 -11.29
C LEU A 243 -2.07 -17.19 -12.09
N LYS A 244 -3.32 -17.36 -12.51
CA LYS A 244 -3.79 -18.47 -13.35
C LYS A 244 -3.61 -18.23 -14.84
N GLY A 245 -3.10 -17.06 -15.26
CA GLY A 245 -3.00 -16.67 -16.68
C GLY A 245 -4.36 -16.39 -17.34
N LEU A 246 -5.38 -16.11 -16.56
CA LEU A 246 -6.72 -15.75 -17.03
C LEU A 246 -6.83 -14.22 -17.24
N PRO A 247 -7.78 -13.76 -18.08
CA PRO A 247 -8.04 -12.33 -18.26
C PRO A 247 -8.35 -11.61 -16.94
N VAL A 248 -7.75 -10.41 -16.75
CA VAL A 248 -8.00 -9.54 -15.61
C VAL A 248 -8.98 -8.44 -16.01
N VAL A 249 -10.07 -8.31 -15.27
CA VAL A 249 -11.08 -7.25 -15.46
C VAL A 249 -10.70 -6.06 -14.60
N LYS A 250 -10.49 -4.88 -15.21
CA LYS A 250 -9.96 -3.69 -14.54
C LYS A 250 -10.97 -2.98 -13.63
N ALA A 251 -12.25 -3.05 -13.97
CA ALA A 251 -13.32 -2.47 -13.15
C ALA A 251 -14.54 -3.38 -13.14
N ARG A 252 -15.22 -3.45 -12.01
CA ARG A 252 -16.51 -4.11 -11.92
C ARG A 252 -17.55 -3.24 -12.61
N VAL A 253 -18.11 -3.70 -13.72
CA VAL A 253 -19.18 -2.98 -14.41
C VAL A 253 -20.41 -2.99 -13.49
N GLN A 254 -20.81 -1.84 -12.97
CA GLN A 254 -22.13 -1.69 -12.37
C GLN A 254 -23.14 -1.91 -13.50
N SER A 255 -23.92 -2.96 -13.42
CA SER A 255 -25.08 -3.11 -14.29
C SER A 255 -25.98 -1.90 -14.08
N ALA A 256 -26.07 -1.02 -15.06
CA ALA A 256 -26.99 0.10 -15.03
C ALA A 256 -28.39 -0.46 -14.77
N GLN A 257 -28.97 -0.14 -13.61
CA GLN A 257 -30.40 -0.37 -13.41
C GLN A 257 -31.10 0.41 -14.50
N ALA A 258 -31.82 -0.33 -15.36
CA ALA A 258 -32.66 0.30 -16.37
C ALA A 258 -33.61 1.28 -15.68
N PRO A 259 -33.77 2.50 -16.21
CA PRO A 259 -34.69 3.47 -15.61
C PRO A 259 -36.07 2.86 -15.58
N THR A 260 -36.62 2.71 -14.39
CA THR A 260 -38.05 2.35 -14.18
C THR A 260 -38.88 3.47 -14.79
N THR A 261 -39.38 3.23 -15.98
CA THR A 261 -40.40 4.09 -16.60
C THR A 261 -41.69 3.98 -15.77
N THR A 262 -41.90 4.94 -14.90
CA THR A 262 -43.21 5.12 -14.24
C THR A 262 -44.21 5.49 -15.31
N PRO A 263 -45.30 4.75 -15.53
CA PRO A 263 -46.31 5.13 -16.48
C PRO A 263 -47.02 6.42 -15.98
N ALA A 264 -47.11 7.41 -16.86
CA ALA A 264 -47.82 8.65 -16.60
C ALA A 264 -49.29 8.35 -16.28
N PRO A 265 -49.93 9.06 -15.30
CA PRO A 265 -51.34 8.90 -15.00
C PRO A 265 -52.19 9.35 -16.18
N ALA A 266 -53.13 8.50 -16.58
CA ALA A 266 -54.12 8.83 -17.59
C ALA A 266 -54.96 10.06 -17.13
N ARG A 267 -55.02 11.07 -17.96
CA ARG A 267 -55.96 12.20 -17.78
C ARG A 267 -57.33 11.75 -18.28
N ASN A 268 -58.30 11.74 -17.36
CA ASN A 268 -59.73 11.83 -17.69
C ASN A 268 -60.15 13.28 -17.81
#